data_01eda686b6a2a97f08c09c7d846a3e62
#
_entry.id   01eda686b6a2a97f08c09c7d846a3e62
#
_cell.length_a   1.000
_cell.length_b   1.000
_cell.length_c   1.000
_cell.angle_alpha   90.00
_cell.angle_beta   90.00
_cell.angle_gamma   90.00
#
_symmetry.space_group_name_H-M   'P 1'
#
loop_
_entity.id
_entity.type
_entity.pdbx_description
1 polymer ?
#
loop_
_entity_poly.entity_id
_entity_poly.type
_entity_poly.pdbx_seq_one_letter_code
_entity_poly.pdbx_strand_id
1 'polypeptide(L)'
;SLDAEGREADEADLREELESDLEEIEASYQRTVEKLRAQAEEDQADPEYDFDPAELEEDLADAKEEAEDEKWLRKKAFDEFMKLQVKDLVADEELFREMRKHYSMYFEGGMGAEAIRDLLDSMDLNKLAEELRVVVEEGKGQKRAKAVKRLQVIDAFLKGGTSPANMILDVVPVIPPDLRPMVQLDGGRFAASDLNDLYRRVINRNNRLKRLLDLDAPAIIVNNEKRMLQESVDALFDNGRRGRPVTGRGGRPLKSLAESLKGKQGRFRQNLLGKRVDYSGRSVIVVDPQLKLHQCGLPKAMALELFKPFVMKRLVETARAENIKAAKRAIDRGQSFVWDVLEEVITDRLVLLNRAPTLHRLSIQAFEPVLIEGKAIHLHPLVCAPFNADFDGDQMSVHVPLSPEAQAEARILMLSANNLRSPASGKVLTVPSQDMIIGMYYVTTMDEIDEGAHLPEYSNFADAENAYQARAGLALNDPIVVRLSRDTVVWDKFNHADAPEAHKAGTRITTTVGRIILNAVLPDSYPFVNFQMKKKDVGLLVNDCCDKYPMSQVEIVLDGLKSVGFHYATRAGLTISVWDAVIPREAK
;
A
#
# COMPACT_ATOMS: atom_id res chain seq x y z
N SER A 1 34.17 -32.50 -11.00
CA SER A 1 35.40 -32.52 -11.79
C SER A 1 35.25 -33.45 -12.98
N LEU A 2 35.95 -33.21 -14.06
CA LEU A 2 35.92 -34.03 -15.28
C LEU A 2 37.37 -34.18 -15.79
N ASP A 3 37.78 -35.41 -15.97
CA ASP A 3 39.05 -35.72 -16.67
C ASP A 3 38.75 -35.79 -18.18
N ALA A 4 38.81 -34.64 -18.85
CA ALA A 4 38.54 -34.55 -20.26
C ALA A 4 39.67 -35.16 -21.13
N GLU A 5 40.92 -35.05 -20.67
CA GLU A 5 42.09 -35.59 -21.41
C GLU A 5 42.08 -37.12 -21.37
N GLY A 6 41.81 -37.72 -20.17
CA GLY A 6 41.67 -39.17 -20.04
C GLY A 6 40.54 -39.72 -20.89
N ARG A 7 39.36 -39.08 -20.87
CA ARG A 7 38.21 -39.47 -21.67
C ARG A 7 38.50 -39.49 -23.19
N GLU A 8 39.20 -38.46 -23.69
CA GLU A 8 39.54 -38.37 -25.10
C GLU A 8 40.63 -39.38 -25.50
N ALA A 9 41.56 -39.71 -24.59
CA ALA A 9 42.59 -40.72 -24.84
C ALA A 9 42.00 -42.13 -24.90
N ASP A 10 41.02 -42.44 -24.02
CA ASP A 10 40.44 -43.76 -23.89
C ASP A 10 39.12 -43.93 -24.69
N GLU A 11 38.78 -43.00 -25.58
CA GLU A 11 37.51 -43.02 -26.34
C GLU A 11 37.29 -44.34 -27.12
N ALA A 12 38.34 -44.91 -27.69
CA ALA A 12 38.23 -46.14 -28.44
C ALA A 12 37.92 -47.36 -27.54
N ASP A 13 38.57 -47.40 -26.37
CA ASP A 13 38.37 -48.47 -25.40
C ASP A 13 36.99 -48.39 -24.75
N LEU A 14 36.49 -47.15 -24.48
CA LEU A 14 35.15 -46.91 -23.96
C LEU A 14 34.06 -47.28 -24.94
N ARG A 15 34.30 -47.21 -26.24
CA ARG A 15 33.38 -47.66 -27.28
C ARG A 15 33.35 -49.18 -27.38
N GLU A 16 34.49 -49.84 -27.25
CA GLU A 16 34.58 -51.31 -27.22
C GLU A 16 33.88 -51.88 -25.97
N GLU A 17 34.04 -51.22 -24.80
CA GLU A 17 33.30 -51.54 -23.58
C GLU A 17 31.79 -51.38 -23.77
N LEU A 18 31.30 -50.29 -24.40
CA LEU A 18 29.89 -50.09 -24.71
C LEU A 18 29.35 -51.23 -25.61
N GLU A 19 30.06 -51.61 -26.65
CA GLU A 19 29.65 -52.69 -27.56
C GLU A 19 29.57 -54.04 -26.80
N SER A 20 30.52 -54.34 -25.92
CA SER A 20 30.52 -55.53 -25.06
C SER A 20 29.33 -55.52 -24.11
N ASP A 21 29.01 -54.38 -23.46
CA ASP A 21 27.85 -54.27 -22.57
C ASP A 21 26.49 -54.48 -23.32
N LEU A 22 26.41 -53.94 -24.54
CA LEU A 22 25.20 -54.11 -25.36
C LEU A 22 25.03 -55.58 -25.81
N GLU A 23 26.13 -56.31 -26.09
CA GLU A 23 26.09 -57.74 -26.38
C GLU A 23 25.71 -58.55 -25.16
N GLU A 24 26.16 -58.18 -23.96
CA GLU A 24 25.79 -58.84 -22.71
C GLU A 24 24.30 -58.65 -22.39
N ILE A 25 23.73 -57.46 -22.58
CA ILE A 25 22.28 -57.19 -22.44
C ILE A 25 21.49 -58.06 -23.42
N GLU A 26 21.93 -58.14 -24.69
CA GLU A 26 21.28 -59.01 -25.69
C GLU A 26 21.34 -60.48 -25.29
N ALA A 27 22.52 -60.96 -24.83
CA ALA A 27 22.68 -62.35 -24.34
C ALA A 27 21.84 -62.63 -23.09
N SER A 28 21.65 -61.65 -22.20
CA SER A 28 20.76 -61.76 -21.03
C SER A 28 19.31 -61.89 -21.46
N TYR A 29 18.88 -61.04 -22.42
CA TYR A 29 17.54 -61.11 -22.99
C TYR A 29 17.25 -62.50 -23.61
N GLN A 30 18.19 -63.01 -24.42
CA GLN A 30 18.03 -64.37 -25.03
C GLN A 30 17.89 -65.48 -23.97
N ARG A 31 18.67 -65.42 -22.88
CA ARG A 31 18.55 -66.35 -21.75
C ARG A 31 17.19 -66.25 -21.04
N THR A 32 16.65 -65.01 -20.91
CA THR A 32 15.34 -64.78 -20.33
C THR A 32 14.24 -65.37 -21.20
N VAL A 33 14.31 -65.13 -22.52
CA VAL A 33 13.39 -65.71 -23.50
C VAL A 33 13.42 -67.26 -23.49
N GLU A 34 14.62 -67.83 -23.42
CA GLU A 34 14.77 -69.29 -23.33
C GLU A 34 14.15 -69.85 -22.04
N LYS A 35 14.33 -69.16 -20.89
CA LYS A 35 13.73 -69.57 -19.62
C LYS A 35 12.21 -69.50 -19.67
N LEU A 36 11.64 -68.39 -20.16
CA LEU A 36 10.19 -68.19 -20.27
C LEU A 36 9.56 -69.26 -21.19
N ARG A 37 10.22 -69.59 -22.27
CA ARG A 37 9.76 -70.66 -23.17
C ARG A 37 9.84 -72.05 -22.56
N ALA A 38 10.95 -72.35 -21.83
CA ALA A 38 11.10 -73.63 -21.14
C ALA A 38 10.06 -73.78 -20.03
N GLN A 39 9.78 -72.74 -19.30
CA GLN A 39 8.75 -72.71 -18.25
C GLN A 39 7.35 -72.89 -18.85
N ALA A 40 7.05 -72.25 -19.97
CA ALA A 40 5.79 -72.43 -20.67
C ALA A 40 5.61 -73.87 -21.24
N GLU A 41 6.70 -74.50 -21.65
CA GLU A 41 6.67 -75.91 -22.08
C GLU A 41 6.38 -76.88 -20.89
N GLU A 42 6.93 -76.57 -19.67
CA GLU A 42 6.64 -77.34 -18.44
C GLU A 42 5.19 -77.07 -18.00
N ASP A 43 4.70 -75.85 -17.99
CA ASP A 43 3.34 -75.47 -17.58
C ASP A 43 2.29 -76.04 -18.56
N GLN A 44 2.58 -76.12 -19.85
CA GLN A 44 1.73 -76.77 -20.86
C GLN A 44 1.66 -78.27 -20.68
N ALA A 45 2.69 -78.91 -20.08
CA ALA A 45 2.72 -80.32 -19.85
C ALA A 45 2.03 -80.75 -18.53
N ASP A 46 1.72 -79.80 -17.64
CA ASP A 46 1.04 -80.04 -16.37
C ASP A 46 -0.48 -80.07 -16.51
N PRO A 47 -1.17 -81.16 -16.28
CA PRO A 47 -2.63 -81.25 -16.45
C PRO A 47 -3.45 -80.41 -15.46
N GLU A 48 -2.83 -79.93 -14.35
CA GLU A 48 -3.50 -79.14 -13.32
C GLU A 48 -3.33 -77.64 -13.52
N TYR A 49 -2.52 -77.19 -14.50
CA TYR A 49 -2.25 -75.78 -14.78
C TYR A 49 -3.01 -75.33 -16.04
N ASP A 50 -3.79 -74.26 -15.92
CA ASP A 50 -4.54 -73.63 -17.02
C ASP A 50 -3.62 -72.65 -17.78
N PHE A 51 -2.87 -73.20 -18.73
CA PHE A 51 -1.90 -72.41 -19.51
C PHE A 51 -2.57 -71.42 -20.46
N ASP A 52 -2.35 -70.12 -20.26
CA ASP A 52 -2.80 -69.05 -21.16
C ASP A 52 -1.65 -68.61 -22.10
N PRO A 53 -1.74 -68.85 -23.41
CA PRO A 53 -0.73 -68.40 -24.35
C PRO A 53 -0.57 -66.86 -24.40
N ALA A 54 -1.59 -66.10 -24.00
CA ALA A 54 -1.54 -64.64 -24.00
C ALA A 54 -0.62 -64.13 -22.87
N GLU A 55 -0.55 -64.80 -21.75
CA GLU A 55 0.35 -64.45 -20.64
C GLU A 55 1.83 -64.63 -21.03
N LEU A 56 2.17 -65.71 -21.77
CA LEU A 56 3.51 -65.86 -22.31
C LEU A 56 3.88 -64.78 -23.34
N GLU A 57 2.92 -64.39 -24.23
CA GLU A 57 3.18 -63.32 -25.19
C GLU A 57 3.39 -61.98 -24.49
N GLU A 58 2.66 -61.68 -23.39
CA GLU A 58 2.83 -60.49 -22.57
C GLU A 58 4.20 -60.50 -21.85
N ASP A 59 4.58 -61.59 -21.20
CA ASP A 59 5.89 -61.72 -20.54
C ASP A 59 7.06 -61.61 -21.52
N LEU A 60 6.92 -62.16 -22.75
CA LEU A 60 7.95 -61.98 -23.78
C LEU A 60 8.02 -60.58 -24.34
N ALA A 61 6.89 -59.87 -24.40
CA ALA A 61 6.84 -58.47 -24.82
C ALA A 61 7.47 -57.57 -23.75
N ASP A 62 7.15 -57.81 -22.47
CA ASP A 62 7.73 -57.07 -21.34
C ASP A 62 9.25 -57.28 -21.23
N ALA A 63 9.71 -58.51 -21.35
CA ALA A 63 11.16 -58.81 -21.36
C ALA A 63 11.89 -58.13 -22.53
N LYS A 64 11.22 -58.01 -23.66
CA LYS A 64 11.78 -57.28 -24.82
C LYS A 64 11.85 -55.79 -24.57
N GLU A 65 10.77 -55.19 -24.02
CA GLU A 65 10.72 -53.77 -23.68
C GLU A 65 11.79 -53.41 -22.65
N GLU A 66 11.93 -54.23 -21.58
CA GLU A 66 13.00 -54.03 -20.58
C GLU A 66 14.41 -54.05 -21.20
N ALA A 67 14.70 -55.00 -22.09
CA ALA A 67 16.00 -55.08 -22.75
C ALA A 67 16.25 -53.93 -23.73
N GLU A 68 15.22 -53.46 -24.44
CA GLU A 68 15.31 -52.27 -25.31
C GLU A 68 15.54 -50.99 -24.50
N ASP A 69 14.87 -50.84 -23.37
CA ASP A 69 15.04 -49.71 -22.46
C ASP A 69 16.42 -49.67 -21.82
N GLU A 70 16.94 -50.82 -21.39
CA GLU A 70 18.29 -50.91 -20.82
C GLU A 70 19.36 -50.59 -21.87
N LYS A 71 19.25 -51.10 -23.10
CA LYS A 71 20.13 -50.73 -24.22
C LYS A 71 20.06 -49.27 -24.56
N TRP A 72 18.86 -48.68 -24.56
CA TRP A 72 18.66 -47.26 -24.84
C TRP A 72 19.31 -46.40 -23.75
N LEU A 73 19.08 -46.73 -22.47
CA LEU A 73 19.68 -46.02 -21.35
C LEU A 73 21.21 -46.08 -21.37
N ARG A 74 21.78 -47.26 -21.68
CA ARG A 74 23.23 -47.46 -21.76
C ARG A 74 23.88 -46.62 -22.89
N LYS A 75 23.25 -46.61 -24.08
CA LYS A 75 23.69 -45.74 -25.20
C LYS A 75 23.57 -44.27 -24.88
N LYS A 76 22.46 -43.88 -24.28
CA LYS A 76 22.23 -42.50 -23.87
C LYS A 76 23.25 -42.05 -22.81
N ALA A 77 23.58 -42.93 -21.87
CA ALA A 77 24.59 -42.64 -20.85
C ALA A 77 25.97 -42.39 -21.47
N PHE A 78 26.37 -43.17 -22.48
CA PHE A 78 27.59 -42.95 -23.20
C PHE A 78 27.60 -41.65 -23.99
N ASP A 79 26.53 -41.39 -24.75
CA ASP A 79 26.42 -40.18 -25.59
C ASP A 79 26.45 -38.89 -24.76
N GLU A 80 25.78 -38.89 -23.60
CA GLU A 80 25.76 -37.74 -22.68
C GLU A 80 27.09 -37.62 -21.92
N PHE A 81 27.73 -38.74 -21.55
CA PHE A 81 29.07 -38.71 -20.96
C PHE A 81 30.11 -38.13 -21.91
N MET A 82 30.07 -38.50 -23.19
CA MET A 82 31.00 -37.95 -24.19
C MET A 82 30.79 -36.44 -24.44
N LYS A 83 29.59 -35.90 -24.22
CA LYS A 83 29.28 -34.47 -24.34
C LYS A 83 29.48 -33.71 -23.02
N LEU A 84 29.67 -34.40 -21.91
CA LEU A 84 29.71 -33.81 -20.56
C LEU A 84 30.84 -32.77 -20.45
N GLN A 85 30.49 -31.61 -19.92
CA GLN A 85 31.42 -30.53 -19.61
C GLN A 85 31.43 -30.26 -18.10
N VAL A 86 32.53 -29.63 -17.63
CA VAL A 86 32.63 -29.23 -16.23
C VAL A 86 31.49 -28.26 -15.89
N LYS A 87 30.71 -28.56 -14.85
CA LYS A 87 29.53 -27.82 -14.35
C LYS A 87 28.22 -28.08 -15.11
N ASP A 88 28.16 -29.09 -15.96
CA ASP A 88 26.90 -29.49 -16.54
C ASP A 88 25.96 -30.10 -15.49
N LEU A 89 24.66 -29.93 -15.69
CA LEU A 89 23.61 -30.44 -14.84
C LEU A 89 22.95 -31.65 -15.51
N VAL A 90 23.11 -32.81 -14.91
CA VAL A 90 22.36 -34.03 -15.30
C VAL A 90 21.05 -34.05 -14.52
N ALA A 91 19.94 -33.84 -15.21
CA ALA A 91 18.62 -33.73 -14.58
C ALA A 91 17.97 -35.11 -14.29
N ASP A 92 18.41 -36.14 -15.01
CA ASP A 92 17.87 -37.50 -14.96
C ASP A 92 18.70 -38.34 -13.96
N GLU A 93 18.06 -38.83 -12.91
CA GLU A 93 18.72 -39.59 -11.85
C GLU A 93 19.16 -41.01 -12.31
N GLU A 94 18.36 -41.66 -13.20
CA GLU A 94 18.71 -42.94 -13.77
C GLU A 94 19.90 -42.88 -14.69
N LEU A 95 19.92 -41.87 -15.56
CA LEU A 95 21.04 -41.57 -16.44
C LEU A 95 22.33 -41.28 -15.64
N PHE A 96 22.22 -40.45 -14.59
CA PHE A 96 23.37 -40.17 -13.72
C PHE A 96 23.92 -41.41 -13.03
N ARG A 97 23.03 -42.32 -12.59
CA ARG A 97 23.42 -43.57 -11.96
C ARG A 97 24.15 -44.48 -12.93
N GLU A 98 23.65 -44.60 -14.15
CA GLU A 98 24.27 -45.40 -15.20
C GLU A 98 25.63 -44.82 -15.62
N MET A 99 25.72 -43.51 -15.80
CA MET A 99 27.00 -42.84 -16.06
C MET A 99 28.01 -43.07 -14.93
N ARG A 100 27.57 -42.99 -13.67
CA ARG A 100 28.46 -43.21 -12.51
C ARG A 100 28.93 -44.67 -12.40
N LYS A 101 28.08 -45.64 -12.76
CA LYS A 101 28.39 -47.05 -12.74
C LYS A 101 29.57 -47.40 -13.66
N HIS A 102 29.58 -46.82 -14.86
CA HIS A 102 30.56 -47.13 -15.91
C HIS A 102 31.71 -46.14 -16.02
N TYR A 103 31.48 -44.83 -15.74
CA TYR A 103 32.45 -43.76 -16.03
C TYR A 103 32.93 -43.00 -14.77
N SER A 104 32.76 -43.60 -13.57
CA SER A 104 33.13 -42.93 -12.30
C SER A 104 34.63 -42.56 -12.19
N MET A 105 35.50 -43.14 -13.00
CA MET A 105 36.92 -42.84 -13.03
C MET A 105 37.22 -41.50 -13.70
N TYR A 106 36.35 -41.06 -14.62
CA TYR A 106 36.57 -39.85 -15.43
C TYR A 106 35.88 -38.61 -14.91
N PHE A 107 34.88 -38.75 -14.06
CA PHE A 107 34.15 -37.62 -13.52
C PHE A 107 33.67 -37.81 -12.08
N GLU A 108 33.63 -36.74 -11.34
CA GLU A 108 32.97 -36.65 -10.05
C GLU A 108 31.69 -35.82 -10.17
N GLY A 109 30.58 -36.38 -9.81
CA GLY A 109 29.30 -35.69 -9.71
C GLY A 109 28.75 -35.77 -8.31
N GLY A 110 28.19 -34.67 -7.84
CA GLY A 110 27.52 -34.58 -6.55
C GLY A 110 26.06 -34.18 -6.71
N MET A 111 25.22 -34.46 -5.71
CA MET A 111 23.81 -34.14 -5.71
C MET A 111 23.47 -33.08 -4.66
N GLY A 112 22.56 -32.16 -5.03
CA GLY A 112 21.94 -31.21 -4.11
C GLY A 112 22.83 -30.03 -3.70
N ALA A 113 22.58 -29.48 -2.53
CA ALA A 113 23.23 -28.25 -2.06
C ALA A 113 24.73 -28.42 -1.79
N GLU A 114 25.15 -29.62 -1.40
CA GLU A 114 26.56 -29.96 -1.14
C GLU A 114 27.39 -29.81 -2.41
N ALA A 115 26.96 -30.41 -3.52
CA ALA A 115 27.64 -30.27 -4.81
C ALA A 115 27.70 -28.82 -5.32
N ILE A 116 26.62 -28.04 -5.12
CA ILE A 116 26.61 -26.62 -5.46
C ILE A 116 27.62 -25.83 -4.62
N ARG A 117 27.74 -26.18 -3.33
CA ARG A 117 28.73 -25.56 -2.44
C ARG A 117 30.17 -25.84 -2.92
N ASP A 118 30.47 -27.09 -3.22
CA ASP A 118 31.81 -27.50 -3.70
C ASP A 118 32.17 -26.77 -4.99
N LEU A 119 31.22 -26.63 -5.91
CA LEU A 119 31.41 -25.84 -7.13
C LEU A 119 31.64 -24.35 -6.86
N LEU A 120 30.97 -23.78 -5.85
CA LEU A 120 31.14 -22.37 -5.47
C LEU A 120 32.46 -22.14 -4.74
N ASP A 121 32.91 -23.09 -3.91
CA ASP A 121 34.17 -23.03 -3.19
C ASP A 121 35.39 -23.18 -4.15
N SER A 122 35.24 -24.00 -5.19
CA SER A 122 36.27 -24.18 -6.22
C SER A 122 36.42 -22.99 -7.20
N MET A 123 35.55 -21.98 -7.10
CA MET A 123 35.47 -20.85 -8.05
C MET A 123 36.44 -19.74 -7.66
N ASP A 124 37.42 -19.44 -8.51
CA ASP A 124 38.27 -18.27 -8.37
C ASP A 124 37.56 -17.02 -8.93
N LEU A 125 37.09 -16.17 -8.02
CA LEU A 125 36.35 -14.94 -8.38
C LEU A 125 37.25 -13.91 -9.11
N ASN A 126 38.53 -13.83 -8.79
CA ASN A 126 39.44 -12.86 -9.41
C ASN A 126 39.65 -13.21 -10.88
N LYS A 127 40.02 -14.46 -11.15
CA LYS A 127 40.21 -14.97 -12.51
C LYS A 127 38.95 -14.82 -13.36
N LEU A 128 37.78 -15.18 -12.79
CA LEU A 128 36.49 -15.05 -13.48
C LEU A 128 36.12 -13.58 -13.74
N ALA A 129 36.49 -12.66 -12.85
CA ALA A 129 36.25 -11.23 -13.05
C ALA A 129 37.10 -10.69 -14.23
N GLU A 130 38.37 -11.11 -14.35
CA GLU A 130 39.23 -10.73 -15.45
C GLU A 130 38.72 -11.25 -16.79
N GLU A 131 38.35 -12.52 -16.87
CA GLU A 131 37.74 -13.13 -18.06
C GLU A 131 36.49 -12.38 -18.52
N LEU A 132 35.61 -12.04 -17.58
CA LEU A 132 34.40 -11.30 -17.89
C LEU A 132 34.66 -9.85 -18.30
N ARG A 133 35.70 -9.19 -17.78
CA ARG A 133 36.10 -7.85 -18.24
C ARG A 133 36.50 -7.88 -19.70
N VAL A 134 37.30 -8.86 -20.12
CA VAL A 134 37.66 -9.06 -21.54
C VAL A 134 36.38 -9.26 -22.39
N VAL A 135 35.46 -10.10 -21.94
CA VAL A 135 34.18 -10.32 -22.67
C VAL A 135 33.32 -9.05 -22.72
N VAL A 136 33.36 -8.17 -21.71
CA VAL A 136 32.65 -6.89 -21.72
C VAL A 136 33.29 -5.89 -22.69
N GLU A 137 34.60 -5.91 -22.85
CA GLU A 137 35.35 -5.04 -23.79
C GLU A 137 35.16 -5.48 -25.25
N GLU A 138 35.33 -6.76 -25.54
CA GLU A 138 35.29 -7.32 -26.91
C GLU A 138 33.89 -7.71 -27.37
N GLY A 139 32.99 -8.06 -26.46
CA GLY A 139 31.66 -8.60 -26.74
C GLY A 139 30.66 -7.56 -27.21
N LYS A 140 29.69 -7.97 -28.04
CA LYS A 140 28.60 -7.15 -28.57
C LYS A 140 27.23 -7.74 -28.20
N GLY A 141 26.22 -6.88 -28.12
CA GLY A 141 24.81 -7.28 -27.95
C GLY A 141 24.50 -8.02 -26.65
N GLN A 142 23.77 -9.13 -26.74
CA GLN A 142 23.30 -9.90 -25.57
C GLN A 142 24.45 -10.54 -24.76
N LYS A 143 25.54 -10.96 -25.42
CA LYS A 143 26.70 -11.57 -24.74
C LYS A 143 27.35 -10.57 -23.78
N ARG A 144 27.54 -9.33 -24.23
CA ARG A 144 28.04 -8.24 -23.38
C ARG A 144 27.08 -7.94 -22.22
N ALA A 145 25.78 -7.83 -22.47
CA ALA A 145 24.78 -7.53 -21.43
C ALA A 145 24.74 -8.60 -20.32
N LYS A 146 24.85 -9.88 -20.69
CA LYS A 146 24.96 -10.99 -19.73
C LYS A 146 26.27 -10.94 -18.92
N ALA A 147 27.39 -10.67 -19.60
CA ALA A 147 28.70 -10.55 -18.95
C ALA A 147 28.73 -9.39 -17.95
N VAL A 148 28.16 -8.22 -18.29
CA VAL A 148 28.06 -7.07 -17.37
C VAL A 148 27.27 -7.41 -16.11
N LYS A 149 26.10 -8.05 -16.25
CA LYS A 149 25.30 -8.47 -15.09
C LYS A 149 26.05 -9.46 -14.20
N ARG A 150 26.74 -10.42 -14.80
CA ARG A 150 27.53 -11.41 -14.05
C ARG A 150 28.72 -10.77 -13.34
N LEU A 151 29.42 -9.87 -14.03
CA LEU A 151 30.55 -9.11 -13.45
C LEU A 151 30.10 -8.26 -12.26
N GLN A 152 28.93 -7.61 -12.33
CA GLN A 152 28.38 -6.84 -11.21
C GLN A 152 28.17 -7.70 -9.95
N VAL A 153 27.70 -8.93 -10.10
CA VAL A 153 27.53 -9.86 -8.98
C VAL A 153 28.89 -10.27 -8.41
N ILE A 154 29.87 -10.60 -9.26
CA ILE A 154 31.22 -11.00 -8.83
C ILE A 154 31.93 -9.84 -8.12
N ASP A 155 31.87 -8.63 -8.68
CA ASP A 155 32.42 -7.43 -8.04
C ASP A 155 31.78 -7.15 -6.67
N ALA A 156 30.49 -7.45 -6.50
CA ALA A 156 29.82 -7.31 -5.22
C ALA A 156 30.37 -8.30 -4.17
N PHE A 157 30.65 -9.55 -4.55
CA PHE A 157 31.31 -10.52 -3.67
C PHE A 157 32.73 -10.12 -3.32
N LEU A 158 33.53 -9.70 -4.31
CA LEU A 158 34.93 -9.26 -4.11
C LEU A 158 35.00 -8.04 -3.19
N LYS A 159 34.13 -7.03 -3.40
CA LYS A 159 34.05 -5.83 -2.55
C LYS A 159 33.55 -6.12 -1.15
N GLY A 160 32.60 -7.06 -1.04
CA GLY A 160 32.02 -7.47 0.24
C GLY A 160 32.91 -8.42 1.06
N GLY A 161 33.97 -8.98 0.47
CA GLY A 161 34.86 -9.92 1.14
C GLY A 161 34.20 -11.23 1.56
N THR A 162 33.08 -11.61 0.92
CA THR A 162 32.29 -12.81 1.25
C THR A 162 32.44 -13.88 0.17
N SER A 163 32.58 -15.15 0.59
CA SER A 163 32.57 -16.28 -0.35
C SER A 163 31.18 -16.53 -0.92
N PRO A 164 31.04 -16.84 -2.22
CA PRO A 164 29.79 -17.32 -2.81
C PRO A 164 29.21 -18.55 -2.14
N ALA A 165 30.02 -19.43 -1.55
CA ALA A 165 29.58 -20.59 -0.80
C ALA A 165 28.69 -20.26 0.40
N ASN A 166 28.80 -19.03 0.94
CA ASN A 166 27.91 -18.54 2.00
C ASN A 166 26.43 -18.42 1.57
N MET A 167 26.12 -18.54 0.28
CA MET A 167 24.74 -18.64 -0.21
C MET A 167 24.12 -20.00 0.11
N ILE A 168 24.92 -21.03 0.41
CA ILE A 168 24.45 -22.32 0.87
C ILE A 168 24.46 -22.31 2.39
N LEU A 169 23.30 -22.58 2.98
CA LEU A 169 23.12 -22.54 4.42
C LEU A 169 23.50 -23.87 5.06
N ASP A 170 24.44 -23.84 6.00
CA ASP A 170 24.74 -24.99 6.88
C ASP A 170 23.74 -25.08 8.03
N VAL A 171 23.20 -23.95 8.47
CA VAL A 171 22.28 -23.81 9.60
C VAL A 171 21.09 -22.97 9.20
N VAL A 172 19.90 -23.47 9.49
CA VAL A 172 18.66 -22.71 9.28
C VAL A 172 18.42 -21.79 10.48
N PRO A 173 18.29 -20.47 10.28
CA PRO A 173 18.02 -19.55 11.37
C PRO A 173 16.60 -19.74 11.92
N VAL A 174 16.47 -19.77 13.24
CA VAL A 174 15.18 -19.90 13.94
C VAL A 174 14.84 -18.55 14.57
N ILE A 175 13.71 -17.97 14.17
CA ILE A 175 13.26 -16.70 14.74
C ILE A 175 12.77 -16.89 16.19
N PRO A 176 12.86 -15.85 17.05
CA PRO A 176 12.41 -15.89 18.42
C PRO A 176 10.93 -16.30 18.57
N PRO A 177 10.55 -16.94 19.69
CA PRO A 177 9.17 -17.38 19.93
C PRO A 177 8.12 -16.27 19.87
N ASP A 178 8.47 -15.05 20.29
CA ASP A 178 7.56 -13.90 20.23
C ASP A 178 7.14 -13.50 18.80
N LEU A 179 7.98 -13.80 17.82
CA LEU A 179 7.67 -13.58 16.39
C LEU A 179 6.87 -14.71 15.74
N ARG A 180 6.73 -15.86 16.43
CA ARG A 180 5.95 -17.02 16.03
C ARG A 180 5.10 -17.57 17.17
N PRO A 181 4.19 -16.74 17.72
CA PRO A 181 3.51 -17.05 18.96
C PRO A 181 2.64 -18.30 18.85
N MET A 182 2.48 -18.99 19.98
CA MET A 182 1.50 -20.04 20.19
C MET A 182 0.62 -19.61 21.36
N VAL A 183 -0.66 -19.33 21.09
CA VAL A 183 -1.61 -18.81 22.07
C VAL A 183 -2.67 -19.86 22.37
N GLN A 184 -2.94 -20.07 23.64
CA GLN A 184 -4.04 -20.93 24.06
C GLN A 184 -5.37 -20.18 23.92
N LEU A 185 -6.31 -20.76 23.20
CA LEU A 185 -7.68 -20.27 23.07
C LEU A 185 -8.58 -20.89 24.15
N ASP A 186 -9.73 -20.25 24.36
CA ASP A 186 -10.77 -20.81 25.22
C ASP A 186 -11.16 -22.22 24.76
N GLY A 187 -11.28 -23.15 25.72
CA GLY A 187 -11.54 -24.56 25.42
C GLY A 187 -10.29 -25.42 25.17
N GLY A 188 -9.09 -24.97 25.57
CA GLY A 188 -7.85 -25.76 25.56
C GLY A 188 -7.21 -25.96 24.18
N ARG A 189 -7.72 -25.31 23.14
CA ARG A 189 -7.13 -25.33 21.78
C ARG A 189 -6.03 -24.30 21.67
N PHE A 190 -5.00 -24.61 20.87
CA PHE A 190 -3.90 -23.68 20.59
C PHE A 190 -4.02 -23.09 19.18
N ALA A 191 -3.88 -21.79 19.08
CA ALA A 191 -3.62 -21.09 17.83
C ALA A 191 -2.11 -20.89 17.70
N ALA A 192 -1.50 -21.48 16.68
CA ALA A 192 -0.08 -21.37 16.43
C ALA A 192 0.18 -20.62 15.12
N SER A 193 1.29 -19.90 15.06
CA SER A 193 1.79 -19.34 13.80
C SER A 193 2.10 -20.44 12.80
N ASP A 194 1.82 -20.20 11.52
CA ASP A 194 2.13 -21.11 10.41
C ASP A 194 3.63 -21.47 10.37
N LEU A 195 4.51 -20.56 10.79
CA LEU A 195 5.96 -20.79 10.88
C LEU A 195 6.33 -21.95 11.81
N ASN A 196 5.59 -22.16 12.92
CA ASN A 196 5.85 -23.28 13.80
C ASN A 196 5.63 -24.62 13.11
N ASP A 197 4.64 -24.72 12.22
CA ASP A 197 4.39 -25.94 11.45
C ASP A 197 5.48 -26.18 10.40
N LEU A 198 5.94 -25.11 9.74
CA LEU A 198 7.04 -25.19 8.77
C LEU A 198 8.36 -25.60 9.45
N TYR A 199 8.73 -25.01 10.59
CA TYR A 199 9.90 -25.43 11.37
C TYR A 199 9.80 -26.89 11.82
N ARG A 200 8.64 -27.32 12.31
CA ARG A 200 8.42 -28.70 12.71
C ARG A 200 8.63 -29.68 11.56
N ARG A 201 8.20 -29.34 10.34
CA ARG A 201 8.43 -30.16 9.15
C ARG A 201 9.92 -30.29 8.83
N VAL A 202 10.67 -29.18 8.85
CA VAL A 202 12.12 -29.20 8.65
C VAL A 202 12.81 -30.08 9.69
N ILE A 203 12.50 -29.92 10.98
CA ILE A 203 13.10 -30.70 12.06
C ILE A 203 12.78 -32.18 11.90
N ASN A 204 11.53 -32.54 11.60
CA ASN A 204 11.14 -33.94 11.43
C ASN A 204 11.86 -34.61 10.25
N ARG A 205 11.98 -33.91 9.12
CA ARG A 205 12.73 -34.39 7.95
C ARG A 205 14.22 -34.54 8.25
N ASN A 206 14.81 -33.54 8.89
CA ASN A 206 16.22 -33.61 9.29
C ASN A 206 16.50 -34.78 10.25
N ASN A 207 15.66 -34.99 11.26
CA ASN A 207 15.81 -36.10 12.19
C ASN A 207 15.64 -37.48 11.50
N ARG A 208 14.75 -37.54 10.51
CA ARG A 208 14.54 -38.75 9.72
C ARG A 208 15.76 -39.02 8.84
N LEU A 209 16.29 -38.02 8.15
CA LEU A 209 17.49 -38.14 7.34
C LEU A 209 18.68 -38.60 8.19
N LYS A 210 18.86 -38.03 9.38
CA LYS A 210 19.93 -38.45 10.31
C LYS A 210 19.83 -39.94 10.66
N ARG A 211 18.62 -40.42 11.01
CA ARG A 211 18.41 -41.86 11.31
C ARG A 211 18.70 -42.75 10.11
N LEU A 212 18.35 -42.33 8.88
CA LEU A 212 18.62 -43.11 7.68
C LEU A 212 20.12 -43.19 7.39
N LEU A 213 20.87 -42.13 7.65
CA LEU A 213 22.32 -42.11 7.54
C LEU A 213 22.99 -42.98 8.63
N ASP A 214 22.49 -42.91 9.87
CA ASP A 214 22.99 -43.72 10.98
C ASP A 214 22.74 -45.23 10.77
N LEU A 215 21.75 -45.60 9.95
CA LEU A 215 21.38 -46.98 9.62
C LEU A 215 21.96 -47.49 8.29
N ASP A 216 22.83 -46.74 7.65
CA ASP A 216 23.39 -47.02 6.31
C ASP A 216 22.30 -47.45 5.29
N ALA A 217 21.19 -46.70 5.26
CA ALA A 217 20.07 -46.99 4.36
C ALA A 217 20.48 -46.84 2.88
N PRO A 218 19.80 -47.56 1.95
CA PRO A 218 20.07 -47.46 0.53
C PRO A 218 20.08 -46.01 0.02
N ALA A 219 21.02 -45.70 -0.86
CA ALA A 219 21.25 -44.34 -1.37
C ALA A 219 19.99 -43.69 -1.97
N ILE A 220 19.12 -44.47 -2.61
CA ILE A 220 17.84 -44.02 -3.18
C ILE A 220 16.93 -43.41 -2.11
N ILE A 221 16.82 -44.08 -0.96
CA ILE A 221 15.97 -43.61 0.16
C ILE A 221 16.58 -42.35 0.79
N VAL A 222 17.91 -42.35 0.97
CA VAL A 222 18.66 -41.18 1.51
C VAL A 222 18.48 -39.97 0.59
N ASN A 223 18.67 -40.15 -0.71
CA ASN A 223 18.54 -39.06 -1.71
C ASN A 223 17.11 -38.51 -1.76
N ASN A 224 16.10 -39.35 -1.68
CA ASN A 224 14.71 -38.90 -1.62
C ASN A 224 14.42 -38.11 -0.33
N GLU A 225 14.94 -38.51 0.82
CA GLU A 225 14.76 -37.77 2.06
C GLU A 225 15.55 -36.46 2.05
N LYS A 226 16.77 -36.40 1.45
CA LYS A 226 17.50 -35.15 1.19
C LYS A 226 16.68 -34.18 0.34
N ARG A 227 16.02 -34.67 -0.73
CA ARG A 227 15.13 -33.86 -1.57
C ARG A 227 13.93 -33.34 -0.79
N MET A 228 13.28 -34.19 0.03
CA MET A 228 12.14 -33.78 0.86
C MET A 228 12.54 -32.78 1.95
N LEU A 229 13.75 -32.88 2.49
CA LEU A 229 14.29 -31.89 3.42
C LEU A 229 14.50 -30.54 2.71
N GLN A 230 15.09 -30.54 1.52
CA GLN A 230 15.25 -29.34 0.70
C GLN A 230 13.91 -28.68 0.40
N GLU A 231 12.90 -29.44 0.00
CA GLU A 231 11.53 -28.92 -0.22
C GLU A 231 10.95 -28.29 1.05
N SER A 232 11.20 -28.87 2.22
CA SER A 232 10.72 -28.34 3.50
C SER A 232 11.42 -27.04 3.87
N VAL A 233 12.71 -26.90 3.56
CA VAL A 233 13.47 -25.66 3.76
C VAL A 233 13.03 -24.59 2.75
N ASP A 234 12.84 -24.96 1.49
CA ASP A 234 12.32 -24.05 0.46
C ASP A 234 10.95 -23.50 0.84
N ALA A 235 10.06 -24.36 1.37
CA ALA A 235 8.74 -23.94 1.85
C ALA A 235 8.82 -23.01 3.07
N LEU A 236 9.79 -23.19 3.96
CA LEU A 236 10.02 -22.31 5.10
C LEU A 236 10.41 -20.89 4.64
N PHE A 237 11.29 -20.79 3.64
CA PHE A 237 11.74 -19.49 3.13
C PHE A 237 10.72 -18.82 2.21
N ASP A 238 10.18 -19.50 1.19
CA ASP A 238 9.23 -18.94 0.23
C ASP A 238 8.27 -20.04 -0.29
N ASN A 239 7.19 -20.28 0.43
CA ASN A 239 6.23 -21.32 0.16
C ASN A 239 5.48 -21.09 -1.16
N GLY A 240 5.51 -22.07 -2.07
CA GLY A 240 4.87 -21.99 -3.38
C GLY A 240 5.73 -21.35 -4.48
N ARG A 241 6.96 -20.98 -4.21
CA ARG A 241 7.89 -20.52 -5.25
C ARG A 241 8.31 -21.65 -6.20
N ARG A 242 8.44 -22.87 -5.69
CA ARG A 242 8.72 -24.08 -6.44
C ARG A 242 7.61 -25.12 -6.20
N GLY A 243 6.95 -25.57 -7.24
CA GLY A 243 5.92 -26.58 -7.16
C GLY A 243 4.65 -26.17 -6.40
N ARG A 244 3.92 -27.14 -5.88
CA ARG A 244 2.69 -26.90 -5.12
C ARG A 244 3.01 -26.38 -3.72
N PRO A 245 2.33 -25.33 -3.24
CA PRO A 245 2.56 -24.80 -1.91
C PRO A 245 2.17 -25.82 -0.84
N VAL A 246 2.94 -25.86 0.23
CA VAL A 246 2.62 -26.64 1.42
C VAL A 246 1.40 -26.02 2.11
N THR A 247 0.37 -26.84 2.34
CA THR A 247 -0.91 -26.42 2.92
C THR A 247 -1.08 -26.92 4.36
N GLY A 248 -1.84 -26.15 5.13
CA GLY A 248 -2.29 -26.51 6.47
C GLY A 248 -3.64 -27.22 6.46
N ARG A 249 -4.23 -27.39 7.63
CA ARG A 249 -5.60 -27.91 7.77
C ARG A 249 -6.58 -26.98 7.04
N GLY A 250 -7.42 -27.53 6.17
CA GLY A 250 -8.37 -26.77 5.36
C GLY A 250 -7.83 -26.29 4.00
N GLY A 251 -6.68 -26.79 3.52
CA GLY A 251 -6.18 -26.52 2.16
C GLY A 251 -5.56 -25.14 1.95
N ARG A 252 -5.50 -24.30 2.99
CA ARG A 252 -4.87 -22.96 2.92
C ARG A 252 -3.34 -23.10 2.87
N PRO A 253 -2.63 -22.41 1.96
CA PRO A 253 -1.17 -22.33 1.97
C PRO A 253 -0.65 -21.78 3.30
N LEU A 254 0.42 -22.36 3.83
CA LEU A 254 1.08 -21.87 5.05
C LEU A 254 1.92 -20.62 4.73
N LYS A 255 1.85 -19.62 5.60
CA LYS A 255 2.59 -18.36 5.46
C LYS A 255 4.07 -18.55 5.77
N SER A 256 4.92 -18.40 4.76
CA SER A 256 6.39 -18.55 4.86
C SER A 256 7.08 -17.29 5.41
N LEU A 257 8.41 -17.38 5.64
CA LEU A 257 9.22 -16.22 6.05
C LEU A 257 9.16 -15.08 5.02
N ALA A 258 9.29 -15.38 3.73
CA ALA A 258 9.21 -14.37 2.68
C ALA A 258 7.84 -13.68 2.64
N GLU A 259 6.73 -14.43 2.78
CA GLU A 259 5.39 -13.85 2.84
C GLU A 259 5.15 -13.03 4.11
N SER A 260 5.85 -13.36 5.21
CA SER A 260 5.78 -12.54 6.43
C SER A 260 6.42 -11.15 6.26
N LEU A 261 7.30 -10.98 5.26
CA LEU A 261 7.99 -9.73 4.95
C LEU A 261 7.39 -9.00 3.75
N LYS A 262 6.97 -9.75 2.72
CA LYS A 262 6.45 -9.24 1.44
C LYS A 262 4.96 -8.90 1.49
N GLY A 263 4.53 -8.06 0.53
CA GLY A 263 3.13 -7.77 0.29
C GLY A 263 2.48 -6.80 1.29
N LYS A 264 1.16 -6.61 1.15
CA LYS A 264 0.36 -5.66 1.92
C LYS A 264 0.28 -6.01 3.41
N GLN A 265 0.29 -7.31 3.72
CA GLN A 265 0.22 -7.85 5.09
C GLN A 265 1.60 -8.28 5.63
N GLY A 266 2.68 -7.94 4.92
CA GLY A 266 4.04 -8.20 5.34
C GLY A 266 4.52 -7.20 6.40
N ARG A 267 5.60 -7.57 7.09
CA ARG A 267 6.19 -6.79 8.19
C ARG A 267 6.54 -5.35 7.77
N PHE A 268 7.11 -5.18 6.57
CA PHE A 268 7.49 -3.86 6.09
C PHE A 268 6.29 -2.93 5.94
N ARG A 269 5.26 -3.34 5.21
CA ARG A 269 4.11 -2.48 4.92
C ARG A 269 3.12 -2.36 6.07
N GLN A 270 2.95 -3.40 6.87
CA GLN A 270 1.94 -3.44 7.93
C GLN A 270 2.45 -2.96 9.28
N ASN A 271 3.73 -3.15 9.60
CA ASN A 271 4.25 -2.90 10.95
C ASN A 271 5.40 -1.89 11.02
N LEU A 272 6.16 -1.67 9.92
CA LEU A 272 7.33 -0.79 9.90
C LEU A 272 7.05 0.54 9.20
N LEU A 273 6.48 0.54 7.99
CA LEU A 273 6.10 1.76 7.28
C LEU A 273 4.88 2.46 7.89
N GLY A 274 4.07 1.73 8.64
CA GLY A 274 2.92 2.25 9.36
C GLY A 274 2.56 1.33 10.50
N LYS A 275 2.15 1.92 11.63
CA LYS A 275 1.72 1.19 12.82
C LYS A 275 0.34 1.65 13.24
N ARG A 276 -0.40 0.81 13.94
CA ARG A 276 -1.58 1.25 14.69
C ARG A 276 -1.11 2.04 15.91
N VAL A 277 -1.74 3.18 16.13
CA VAL A 277 -1.37 4.09 17.23
C VAL A 277 -2.53 4.23 18.20
N ASP A 278 -2.20 4.40 19.48
CA ASP A 278 -3.16 4.71 20.53
C ASP A 278 -3.62 6.18 20.41
N TYR A 279 -4.57 6.58 21.22
CA TYR A 279 -5.19 7.91 21.21
C TYR A 279 -5.75 8.30 19.84
N SER A 280 -6.38 7.35 19.20
CA SER A 280 -7.04 7.51 17.91
C SER A 280 -8.44 6.89 17.91
N GLY A 281 -9.32 7.50 17.13
CA GLY A 281 -10.69 7.04 16.94
C GLY A 281 -11.13 7.24 15.50
N ARG A 282 -12.28 6.70 15.14
CA ARG A 282 -12.86 6.84 13.81
C ARG A 282 -14.37 6.98 13.91
N SER A 283 -14.94 7.91 13.16
CA SER A 283 -16.39 8.08 13.03
C SER A 283 -16.76 8.64 11.67
N VAL A 284 -18.06 8.60 11.39
CA VAL A 284 -18.68 9.25 10.23
C VAL A 284 -18.57 10.76 10.38
N ILE A 285 -18.47 11.49 9.27
CA ILE A 285 -18.44 12.95 9.23
C ILE A 285 -19.78 13.52 8.78
N VAL A 286 -20.11 14.69 9.33
CA VAL A 286 -21.25 15.53 8.89
C VAL A 286 -20.78 16.97 8.75
N VAL A 287 -21.47 17.74 7.92
CA VAL A 287 -21.19 19.18 7.77
C VAL A 287 -21.72 19.97 8.94
N ASP A 288 -20.95 20.99 9.36
CA ASP A 288 -21.42 22.00 10.31
C ASP A 288 -20.97 23.40 9.89
N PRO A 289 -21.90 24.21 9.37
CA PRO A 289 -21.61 25.59 8.94
C PRO A 289 -21.30 26.55 10.10
N GLN A 290 -21.63 26.20 11.34
CA GLN A 290 -21.42 27.07 12.51
C GLN A 290 -19.98 27.06 13.01
N LEU A 291 -19.21 26.01 12.66
CA LEU A 291 -17.80 25.91 13.00
C LEU A 291 -16.99 27.00 12.33
N LYS A 292 -15.94 27.45 13.03
CA LYS A 292 -14.88 28.27 12.42
C LYS A 292 -13.92 27.39 11.63
N LEU A 293 -13.16 27.98 10.72
CA LEU A 293 -12.26 27.26 9.82
C LEU A 293 -11.24 26.38 10.58
N HIS A 294 -10.75 26.82 11.73
CA HIS A 294 -9.82 26.09 12.58
C HIS A 294 -10.47 25.08 13.54
N GLN A 295 -11.80 24.99 13.54
CA GLN A 295 -12.56 24.14 14.49
C GLN A 295 -13.10 22.86 13.87
N CYS A 296 -13.23 21.83 14.67
CA CYS A 296 -13.98 20.61 14.35
C CYS A 296 -14.89 20.21 15.52
N GLY A 297 -16.04 19.64 15.21
CA GLY A 297 -16.95 19.09 16.23
C GLY A 297 -16.54 17.66 16.57
N LEU A 298 -16.21 17.40 17.84
CA LEU A 298 -15.86 16.08 18.33
C LEU A 298 -16.95 15.53 19.26
N PRO A 299 -17.49 14.33 19.00
CA PRO A 299 -18.47 13.71 19.89
C PRO A 299 -17.95 13.58 21.32
N LYS A 300 -18.74 14.00 22.32
CA LYS A 300 -18.37 13.97 23.74
C LYS A 300 -17.87 12.61 24.21
N ALA A 301 -18.56 11.52 23.79
CA ALA A 301 -18.16 10.18 24.18
C ALA A 301 -16.79 9.79 23.61
N MET A 302 -16.51 10.17 22.35
CA MET A 302 -15.22 9.94 21.70
C MET A 302 -14.12 10.79 22.35
N ALA A 303 -14.40 12.05 22.62
CA ALA A 303 -13.48 12.94 23.30
C ALA A 303 -13.09 12.43 24.68
N LEU A 304 -14.05 11.95 25.46
CA LEU A 304 -13.79 11.40 26.80
C LEU A 304 -12.84 10.20 26.75
N GLU A 305 -12.99 9.31 25.77
CA GLU A 305 -12.12 8.15 25.66
C GLU A 305 -10.71 8.52 25.13
N LEU A 306 -10.64 9.44 24.15
CA LEU A 306 -9.36 9.93 23.62
C LEU A 306 -8.54 10.70 24.65
N PHE A 307 -9.16 11.55 25.46
CA PHE A 307 -8.51 12.38 26.48
C PHE A 307 -8.54 11.79 27.88
N LYS A 308 -8.99 10.54 28.05
CA LYS A 308 -9.18 9.86 29.35
C LYS A 308 -8.00 9.99 30.31
N PRO A 309 -6.73 9.76 29.91
CA PRO A 309 -5.59 9.93 30.83
C PRO A 309 -5.40 11.37 31.28
N PHE A 310 -5.65 12.34 30.41
CA PHE A 310 -5.52 13.76 30.73
C PHE A 310 -6.63 14.22 31.70
N VAL A 311 -7.85 13.74 31.47
CA VAL A 311 -8.99 13.99 32.36
C VAL A 311 -8.74 13.35 33.73
N MET A 312 -8.25 12.08 33.77
CA MET A 312 -7.90 11.45 35.05
C MET A 312 -6.83 12.24 35.82
N LYS A 313 -5.78 12.69 35.11
CA LYS A 313 -4.74 13.53 35.72
C LYS A 313 -5.33 14.82 36.30
N ARG A 314 -6.16 15.52 35.53
CA ARG A 314 -6.77 16.79 35.96
C ARG A 314 -7.75 16.63 37.11
N LEU A 315 -8.53 15.54 37.13
CA LEU A 315 -9.41 15.21 38.27
C LEU A 315 -8.65 15.00 39.57
N VAL A 316 -7.47 14.40 39.52
CA VAL A 316 -6.62 14.23 40.71
C VAL A 316 -5.96 15.55 41.12
N GLU A 317 -5.46 16.34 40.16
CA GLU A 317 -4.85 17.65 40.43
C GLU A 317 -5.83 18.66 41.04
N THR A 318 -7.11 18.61 40.61
CA THR A 318 -8.15 19.49 41.15
C THR A 318 -8.81 18.96 42.42
N ALA A 319 -8.28 17.89 43.01
CA ALA A 319 -8.81 17.20 44.18
C ALA A 319 -10.29 16.75 44.08
N ARG A 320 -10.81 16.62 42.84
CA ARG A 320 -12.15 16.06 42.56
C ARG A 320 -12.16 14.53 42.64
N ALA A 321 -10.98 13.92 42.60
CA ALA A 321 -10.76 12.51 42.84
C ALA A 321 -9.52 12.27 43.69
N GLU A 322 -9.60 11.38 44.68
CA GLU A 322 -8.51 11.09 45.64
C GLU A 322 -7.32 10.37 44.96
N ASN A 323 -7.59 9.56 43.98
CA ASN A 323 -6.59 8.78 43.26
C ASN A 323 -7.08 8.40 41.85
N ILE A 324 -6.15 7.82 41.03
CA ILE A 324 -6.44 7.42 39.65
C ILE A 324 -7.57 6.39 39.57
N LYS A 325 -7.71 5.47 40.55
CA LYS A 325 -8.82 4.51 40.59
C LYS A 325 -10.18 5.18 40.82
N ALA A 326 -10.21 6.20 41.66
CA ALA A 326 -11.42 6.99 41.93
C ALA A 326 -11.77 7.83 40.70
N ALA A 327 -10.79 8.47 40.05
CA ALA A 327 -10.97 9.21 38.81
C ALA A 327 -11.53 8.31 37.69
N LYS A 328 -10.95 7.11 37.49
CA LYS A 328 -11.46 6.13 36.51
C LYS A 328 -12.92 5.74 36.79
N ARG A 329 -13.28 5.45 38.05
CA ARG A 329 -14.65 5.13 38.45
C ARG A 329 -15.62 6.30 38.22
N ALA A 330 -15.18 7.54 38.42
CA ALA A 330 -15.98 8.73 38.14
C ALA A 330 -16.26 8.89 36.64
N ILE A 331 -15.26 8.65 35.82
CA ILE A 331 -15.38 8.66 34.35
C ILE A 331 -16.32 7.54 33.89
N ASP A 332 -16.12 6.31 34.35
CA ASP A 332 -16.92 5.14 33.95
C ASP A 332 -18.39 5.27 34.39
N ARG A 333 -18.69 6.06 35.44
CA ARG A 333 -20.04 6.40 35.91
C ARG A 333 -20.64 7.62 35.21
N GLY A 334 -19.88 8.36 34.42
CA GLY A 334 -20.35 9.54 33.70
C GLY A 334 -20.81 10.68 34.60
N GLN A 335 -20.10 10.93 35.72
CA GLN A 335 -20.46 12.00 36.66
C GLN A 335 -20.39 13.37 35.99
N SER A 336 -21.30 14.29 36.35
CA SER A 336 -21.47 15.60 35.68
C SER A 336 -20.18 16.44 35.63
N PHE A 337 -19.44 16.49 36.69
CA PHE A 337 -18.19 17.24 36.78
C PHE A 337 -17.06 16.73 35.86
N VAL A 338 -17.19 15.49 35.35
CA VAL A 338 -16.22 14.94 34.39
C VAL A 338 -16.31 15.69 33.04
N TRP A 339 -17.49 16.12 32.66
CA TRP A 339 -17.70 16.87 31.42
C TRP A 339 -17.09 18.28 31.49
N ASP A 340 -17.20 18.95 32.64
CA ASP A 340 -16.58 20.26 32.85
C ASP A 340 -15.04 20.15 32.76
N VAL A 341 -14.47 19.10 33.39
CA VAL A 341 -13.02 18.84 33.32
C VAL A 341 -12.60 18.44 31.91
N LEU A 342 -13.42 17.69 31.17
CA LEU A 342 -13.13 17.35 29.78
C LEU A 342 -13.07 18.62 28.91
N GLU A 343 -14.01 19.54 29.07
CA GLU A 343 -14.00 20.82 28.36
C GLU A 343 -12.77 21.66 28.67
N GLU A 344 -12.36 21.71 29.95
CA GLU A 344 -11.12 22.36 30.38
C GLU A 344 -9.86 21.72 29.75
N VAL A 345 -9.81 20.40 29.70
CA VAL A 345 -8.67 19.64 29.17
C VAL A 345 -8.54 19.76 27.65
N ILE A 346 -9.65 19.89 26.94
CA ILE A 346 -9.67 20.02 25.48
C ILE A 346 -9.25 21.42 25.03
N THR A 347 -9.55 22.42 25.83
CA THR A 347 -9.12 23.81 25.55
C THR A 347 -7.60 23.83 25.34
N ASP A 348 -7.14 24.51 24.31
CA ASP A 348 -5.74 24.60 23.90
C ASP A 348 -5.08 23.31 23.37
N ARG A 349 -5.82 22.21 23.23
CA ARG A 349 -5.30 20.97 22.62
C ARG A 349 -5.89 20.76 21.23
N LEU A 350 -5.00 20.51 20.27
CA LEU A 350 -5.38 20.21 18.90
C LEU A 350 -5.58 18.71 18.72
N VAL A 351 -6.45 18.38 17.79
CA VAL A 351 -6.62 17.02 17.26
C VAL A 351 -6.29 17.02 15.77
N LEU A 352 -5.81 15.90 15.26
CA LEU A 352 -5.55 15.70 13.85
C LEU A 352 -6.72 14.90 13.25
N LEU A 353 -7.31 15.42 12.19
CA LEU A 353 -8.29 14.70 11.37
C LEU A 353 -7.62 14.19 10.12
N ASN A 354 -7.92 12.95 9.76
CA ASN A 354 -7.41 12.30 8.57
C ASN A 354 -8.53 11.57 7.82
N ARG A 355 -8.59 11.77 6.50
CA ARG A 355 -9.44 10.97 5.61
C ARG A 355 -8.57 10.06 4.74
N ALA A 356 -8.89 8.77 4.71
CA ALA A 356 -8.30 7.83 3.79
C ALA A 356 -9.04 7.86 2.41
N PRO A 357 -8.32 7.76 1.27
CA PRO A 357 -6.87 7.62 1.14
C PRO A 357 -6.13 8.95 1.37
N THR A 358 -5.01 8.90 2.09
CA THR A 358 -4.15 10.08 2.31
C THR A 358 -3.25 10.29 1.10
N LEU A 359 -3.71 11.11 0.15
CA LEU A 359 -3.02 11.33 -1.12
C LEU A 359 -1.96 12.43 -1.05
N HIS A 360 -2.18 13.44 -0.21
CA HIS A 360 -1.28 14.59 -0.04
C HIS A 360 -1.33 15.08 1.41
N ARG A 361 -0.42 16.00 1.76
CA ARG A 361 -0.29 16.48 3.16
C ARG A 361 -1.56 17.12 3.73
N LEU A 362 -2.42 17.73 2.88
CA LEU A 362 -3.67 18.36 3.31
C LEU A 362 -4.78 17.36 3.65
N SER A 363 -4.57 16.06 3.41
CA SER A 363 -5.48 15.01 3.87
C SER A 363 -5.32 14.71 5.36
N ILE A 364 -4.36 15.36 6.03
CA ILE A 364 -4.21 15.37 7.49
C ILE A 364 -4.08 16.83 7.93
N GLN A 365 -5.04 17.32 8.71
CA GLN A 365 -5.02 18.69 9.21
C GLN A 365 -5.35 18.72 10.70
N ALA A 366 -4.84 19.73 11.41
CA ALA A 366 -5.11 19.97 12.80
C ALA A 366 -6.30 20.91 12.97
N PHE A 367 -7.10 20.64 14.00
CA PHE A 367 -8.26 21.41 14.38
C PHE A 367 -8.34 21.59 15.89
N GLU A 368 -8.96 22.67 16.35
CA GLU A 368 -9.39 22.84 17.72
C GLU A 368 -10.74 22.10 17.91
N PRO A 369 -10.80 21.10 18.80
CA PRO A 369 -12.03 20.33 19.00
C PRO A 369 -13.06 21.14 19.80
N VAL A 370 -14.30 21.12 19.33
CA VAL A 370 -15.47 21.61 20.06
C VAL A 370 -16.33 20.42 20.41
N LEU A 371 -16.76 20.31 21.66
CA LEU A 371 -17.61 19.20 22.10
C LEU A 371 -19.01 19.31 21.51
N ILE A 372 -19.47 18.23 20.93
CA ILE A 372 -20.81 18.14 20.32
C ILE A 372 -21.54 16.90 20.83
N GLU A 373 -22.87 16.98 20.80
CA GLU A 373 -23.71 15.82 21.04
C GLU A 373 -23.76 14.92 19.79
N GLY A 374 -24.09 13.63 19.97
CA GLY A 374 -24.19 12.69 18.88
C GLY A 374 -22.96 11.78 18.77
N LYS A 375 -22.78 11.16 17.58
CA LYS A 375 -21.73 10.17 17.32
C LYS A 375 -20.88 10.52 16.10
N ALA A 376 -21.29 11.49 15.29
CA ALA A 376 -20.60 11.90 14.08
C ALA A 376 -19.64 13.06 14.37
N ILE A 377 -18.53 13.10 13.65
CA ILE A 377 -17.58 14.22 13.68
C ILE A 377 -18.16 15.35 12.83
N HIS A 378 -18.19 16.56 13.33
CA HIS A 378 -18.60 17.72 12.56
C HIS A 378 -17.39 18.37 11.88
N LEU A 379 -17.55 18.63 10.58
CA LEU A 379 -16.50 19.15 9.73
C LEU A 379 -16.90 20.49 9.09
N HIS A 380 -15.98 21.43 9.06
CA HIS A 380 -16.17 22.71 8.40
C HIS A 380 -16.31 22.52 6.87
N PRO A 381 -17.30 23.14 6.21
CA PRO A 381 -17.55 22.90 4.78
C PRO A 381 -16.40 23.28 3.86
N LEU A 382 -15.60 24.29 4.17
CA LEU A 382 -14.48 24.74 3.33
C LEU A 382 -13.29 23.77 3.29
N VAL A 383 -13.14 22.89 4.27
CA VAL A 383 -12.05 21.88 4.30
C VAL A 383 -12.40 20.59 3.56
N CYS A 384 -13.63 20.44 3.08
CA CYS A 384 -14.04 19.26 2.31
C CYS A 384 -13.19 19.07 1.05
N ALA A 385 -12.88 20.15 0.33
CA ALA A 385 -12.07 20.08 -0.89
C ALA A 385 -10.63 19.61 -0.62
N PRO A 386 -9.88 20.13 0.38
CA PRO A 386 -8.57 19.60 0.78
C PRO A 386 -8.58 18.13 1.20
N PHE A 387 -9.62 17.68 1.91
CA PHE A 387 -9.78 16.27 2.28
C PHE A 387 -10.34 15.39 1.17
N ASN A 388 -10.86 15.98 0.09
CA ASN A 388 -11.70 15.30 -0.90
C ASN A 388 -12.82 14.52 -0.23
N ALA A 389 -13.49 15.13 0.76
CA ALA A 389 -14.51 14.53 1.59
C ALA A 389 -15.91 14.94 1.12
N ASP A 390 -16.83 14.01 1.17
CA ASP A 390 -18.25 14.22 1.02
C ASP A 390 -19.02 13.60 2.21
N PHE A 391 -20.31 13.86 2.29
CA PHE A 391 -21.13 13.46 3.44
C PHE A 391 -22.11 12.34 3.10
N ASP A 392 -21.72 11.46 2.18
CA ASP A 392 -22.50 10.29 1.75
C ASP A 392 -22.27 9.04 2.62
N GLY A 393 -21.53 9.16 3.70
CA GLY A 393 -21.13 8.08 4.61
C GLY A 393 -19.64 8.00 4.85
N ASP A 394 -18.89 9.00 4.38
CA ASP A 394 -17.45 9.10 4.61
C ASP A 394 -17.11 9.10 6.10
N GLN A 395 -16.00 8.47 6.43
CA GLN A 395 -15.44 8.41 7.77
C GLN A 395 -14.08 9.08 7.83
N MET A 396 -13.78 9.69 8.97
CA MET A 396 -12.49 10.27 9.26
C MET A 396 -11.90 9.68 10.54
N SER A 397 -10.57 9.59 10.58
CA SER A 397 -9.83 9.21 11.77
C SER A 397 -9.42 10.46 12.55
N VAL A 398 -9.48 10.37 13.87
CA VAL A 398 -9.04 11.41 14.80
C VAL A 398 -7.82 10.92 15.56
N HIS A 399 -6.81 11.75 15.69
CA HIS A 399 -5.58 11.46 16.44
C HIS A 399 -5.26 12.61 17.39
N VAL A 400 -4.76 12.30 18.57
CA VAL A 400 -4.37 13.29 19.56
C VAL A 400 -2.85 13.35 19.66
N PRO A 401 -2.21 14.48 19.27
CA PRO A 401 -0.80 14.72 19.59
C PRO A 401 -0.61 14.80 21.10
N LEU A 402 0.38 14.08 21.65
CA LEU A 402 0.50 13.89 23.10
C LEU A 402 1.48 14.88 23.74
N SER A 403 2.65 15.11 23.12
CA SER A 403 3.68 15.96 23.68
C SER A 403 3.45 17.45 23.37
N PRO A 404 3.98 18.36 24.19
CA PRO A 404 3.92 19.79 23.89
C PRO A 404 4.56 20.17 22.56
N GLU A 405 5.65 19.49 22.17
CA GLU A 405 6.33 19.69 20.90
C GLU A 405 5.42 19.28 19.73
N ALA A 406 4.76 18.12 19.83
CA ALA A 406 3.82 17.66 18.81
C ALA A 406 2.60 18.58 18.69
N GLN A 407 2.10 19.14 19.82
CA GLN A 407 1.04 20.14 19.82
C GLN A 407 1.49 21.44 19.14
N ALA A 408 2.71 21.90 19.39
CA ALA A 408 3.28 23.09 18.75
C ALA A 408 3.46 22.88 17.23
N GLU A 409 3.97 21.73 16.83
CA GLU A 409 4.06 21.39 15.39
C GLU A 409 2.68 21.32 14.73
N ALA A 410 1.70 20.71 15.37
CA ALA A 410 0.33 20.65 14.88
C ALA A 410 -0.26 22.06 14.71
N ARG A 411 -0.02 22.97 15.66
CA ARG A 411 -0.53 24.36 15.60
C ARG A 411 0.13 25.19 14.50
N ILE A 412 1.45 25.07 14.35
CA ILE A 412 2.20 25.90 13.41
C ILE A 412 2.11 25.36 11.97
N LEU A 413 2.29 24.04 11.78
CA LEU A 413 2.46 23.43 10.48
C LEU A 413 1.17 22.81 9.92
N MET A 414 0.27 22.30 10.79
CA MET A 414 -0.85 21.47 10.35
C MET A 414 -2.22 22.10 10.56
N LEU A 415 -2.34 23.22 11.25
CA LEU A 415 -3.62 23.89 11.47
C LEU A 415 -4.31 24.20 10.13
N SER A 416 -5.60 23.94 10.02
CA SER A 416 -6.38 24.14 8.80
C SER A 416 -6.30 25.57 8.28
N ALA A 417 -6.33 26.57 9.18
CA ALA A 417 -6.21 27.98 8.83
C ALA A 417 -4.86 28.35 8.17
N ASN A 418 -3.79 27.61 8.47
CA ASN A 418 -2.46 27.81 7.90
C ASN A 418 -2.22 27.05 6.58
N ASN A 419 -3.13 26.13 6.21
CA ASN A 419 -2.97 25.22 5.07
C ASN A 419 -4.04 25.43 3.99
N LEU A 420 -4.19 26.67 3.55
CA LEU A 420 -5.22 27.03 2.57
C LEU A 420 -4.82 26.72 1.12
N ARG A 421 -3.51 26.60 0.83
CA ARG A 421 -2.96 26.48 -0.54
C ARG A 421 -2.49 25.08 -0.87
N SER A 422 -2.68 24.69 -2.12
CA SER A 422 -2.10 23.46 -2.66
C SER A 422 -0.58 23.54 -2.74
N PRO A 423 0.16 22.59 -2.18
CA PRO A 423 1.63 22.56 -2.34
C PRO A 423 2.07 22.26 -3.78
N ALA A 424 1.19 21.68 -4.61
CA ALA A 424 1.52 21.32 -5.98
C ALA A 424 1.47 22.53 -6.93
N SER A 425 0.48 23.42 -6.75
CA SER A 425 0.22 24.53 -7.69
C SER A 425 0.27 25.93 -7.05
N GLY A 426 0.33 26.02 -5.72
CA GLY A 426 0.24 27.28 -4.98
C GLY A 426 -1.17 27.92 -4.97
N LYS A 427 -2.12 27.36 -5.71
CA LYS A 427 -3.51 27.84 -5.75
C LYS A 427 -4.24 27.52 -4.46
N VAL A 428 -5.17 28.40 -4.05
CA VAL A 428 -6.00 28.15 -2.87
C VAL A 428 -6.98 27.00 -3.15
N LEU A 429 -7.03 26.02 -2.25
CA LEU A 429 -7.96 24.90 -2.30
C LEU A 429 -9.19 25.13 -1.43
N THR A 430 -9.05 25.89 -0.34
CA THR A 430 -10.10 26.22 0.61
C THR A 430 -10.91 27.41 0.07
N VAL A 431 -11.78 27.12 -0.88
CA VAL A 431 -12.61 28.14 -1.56
C VAL A 431 -14.08 27.81 -1.36
N PRO A 432 -14.95 28.82 -1.13
CA PRO A 432 -16.39 28.61 -1.13
C PRO A 432 -16.89 27.86 -2.37
N SER A 433 -17.84 26.95 -2.17
CA SER A 433 -18.38 26.09 -3.22
C SER A 433 -19.88 25.88 -3.04
N GLN A 434 -20.55 25.27 -4.03
CA GLN A 434 -21.95 24.88 -4.00
C GLN A 434 -22.87 26.03 -3.55
N ASP A 435 -23.69 25.84 -2.51
CA ASP A 435 -24.68 26.82 -2.02
C ASP A 435 -24.05 28.15 -1.60
N MET A 436 -22.81 28.15 -1.12
CA MET A 436 -22.10 29.40 -0.81
C MET A 436 -21.91 30.28 -2.05
N ILE A 437 -21.59 29.66 -3.20
CA ILE A 437 -21.47 30.39 -4.48
C ILE A 437 -22.82 30.93 -4.92
N ILE A 438 -23.88 30.12 -4.79
CA ILE A 438 -25.25 30.54 -5.15
C ILE A 438 -25.65 31.77 -4.34
N GLY A 439 -25.40 31.72 -3.01
CA GLY A 439 -25.69 32.86 -2.14
C GLY A 439 -24.91 34.12 -2.48
N MET A 440 -23.59 34.00 -2.77
CA MET A 440 -22.77 35.15 -3.19
C MET A 440 -23.18 35.69 -4.56
N TYR A 441 -23.56 34.80 -5.48
CA TYR A 441 -24.11 35.24 -6.79
C TYR A 441 -25.38 36.04 -6.60
N TYR A 442 -26.33 35.55 -5.79
CA TYR A 442 -27.59 36.25 -5.51
C TYR A 442 -27.38 37.59 -4.82
N VAL A 443 -26.54 37.66 -3.81
CA VAL A 443 -26.21 38.92 -3.08
C VAL A 443 -25.59 39.97 -3.99
N THR A 444 -24.80 39.56 -4.98
CA THR A 444 -24.09 40.49 -5.88
C THR A 444 -24.84 40.79 -7.17
N THR A 445 -25.99 40.13 -7.40
CA THR A 445 -26.86 40.45 -8.54
C THR A 445 -27.39 41.89 -8.41
N MET A 446 -27.54 42.56 -9.49
CA MET A 446 -28.16 43.90 -9.61
C MET A 446 -29.27 43.79 -10.65
N ASP A 447 -30.44 44.28 -10.31
CA ASP A 447 -31.58 44.31 -11.22
C ASP A 447 -31.31 45.29 -12.39
N GLU A 448 -31.98 45.04 -13.50
CA GLU A 448 -31.81 45.88 -14.68
C GLU A 448 -32.31 47.33 -14.39
N ILE A 449 -31.54 48.30 -14.83
CA ILE A 449 -31.88 49.71 -14.63
C ILE A 449 -32.74 50.15 -15.83
N ASP A 450 -34.00 50.52 -15.56
CA ASP A 450 -34.88 51.09 -16.59
C ASP A 450 -34.33 52.42 -17.07
N GLU A 451 -34.36 52.66 -18.37
CA GLU A 451 -33.92 53.92 -18.96
C GLU A 451 -34.74 55.11 -18.43
N GLY A 452 -34.08 55.97 -17.66
CA GLY A 452 -34.73 57.15 -17.04
C GLY A 452 -35.24 56.98 -15.62
N ALA A 453 -35.04 55.82 -15.00
CA ALA A 453 -35.41 55.58 -13.60
C ALA A 453 -34.57 56.46 -12.65
N HIS A 454 -35.24 57.08 -11.70
CA HIS A 454 -34.58 57.83 -10.63
C HIS A 454 -34.10 56.86 -9.55
N LEU A 455 -32.79 56.61 -9.49
CA LEU A 455 -32.23 55.70 -8.49
C LEU A 455 -32.18 56.36 -7.10
N PRO A 456 -32.49 55.64 -6.02
CA PRO A 456 -32.33 56.13 -4.66
C PRO A 456 -30.85 56.51 -4.39
N GLU A 457 -30.63 57.70 -3.81
CA GLU A 457 -29.29 58.20 -3.48
C GLU A 457 -29.10 58.20 -1.96
N TYR A 458 -27.93 57.67 -1.51
CA TYR A 458 -27.55 57.58 -0.11
C TYR A 458 -26.21 58.29 0.15
N SER A 459 -26.08 58.90 1.35
CA SER A 459 -24.89 59.66 1.72
C SER A 459 -23.66 58.81 1.95
N ASN A 460 -23.84 57.55 2.37
CA ASN A 460 -22.78 56.58 2.63
C ASN A 460 -23.34 55.17 2.62
N PHE A 461 -22.44 54.16 2.74
CA PHE A 461 -22.83 52.75 2.76
C PHE A 461 -23.73 52.36 3.97
N ALA A 462 -23.46 52.96 5.16
CA ALA A 462 -24.23 52.68 6.36
C ALA A 462 -25.68 53.18 6.26
N ASP A 463 -25.91 54.34 5.62
CA ASP A 463 -27.25 54.86 5.38
C ASP A 463 -28.08 53.94 4.46
N ALA A 464 -27.42 53.40 3.42
CA ALA A 464 -28.09 52.46 2.52
C ALA A 464 -28.43 51.14 3.23
N GLU A 465 -27.53 50.64 4.06
CA GLU A 465 -27.78 49.43 4.87
C GLU A 465 -28.87 49.65 5.91
N ASN A 466 -28.89 50.77 6.61
CA ASN A 466 -29.92 51.12 7.56
C ASN A 466 -31.30 51.25 6.87
N ALA A 467 -31.38 51.84 5.67
CA ALA A 467 -32.62 51.93 4.89
C ALA A 467 -33.13 50.54 4.51
N TYR A 468 -32.26 49.63 4.13
CA TYR A 468 -32.64 48.24 3.87
C TYR A 468 -33.13 47.50 5.14
N GLN A 469 -32.44 47.64 6.26
CA GLN A 469 -32.83 47.03 7.52
C GLN A 469 -34.18 47.61 8.05
N ALA A 470 -34.42 48.92 7.86
CA ALA A 470 -35.67 49.57 8.22
C ALA A 470 -36.85 49.18 7.29
N ARG A 471 -36.63 48.32 6.29
CA ARG A 471 -37.64 47.94 5.28
C ARG A 471 -38.30 49.12 4.58
N ALA A 472 -37.53 50.16 4.25
CA ALA A 472 -37.99 51.38 3.59
C ALA A 472 -38.33 51.18 2.09
N GLY A 473 -38.76 49.97 1.69
CA GLY A 473 -39.11 49.65 0.31
C GLY A 473 -37.90 49.33 -0.59
N LEU A 474 -36.71 49.21 -0.02
CA LEU A 474 -35.47 48.89 -0.72
C LEU A 474 -35.23 47.38 -0.70
N ALA A 475 -35.09 46.78 -1.86
CA ALA A 475 -34.70 45.35 -1.98
C ALA A 475 -33.17 45.21 -2.00
N LEU A 476 -32.70 43.96 -1.82
CA LEU A 476 -31.29 43.61 -1.72
C LEU A 476 -30.55 43.94 -3.03
N ASN A 477 -31.21 43.68 -4.15
CA ASN A 477 -30.64 43.74 -5.52
C ASN A 477 -30.98 45.04 -6.26
N ASP A 478 -31.79 45.92 -5.62
CA ASP A 478 -32.13 47.19 -6.22
C ASP A 478 -30.89 48.03 -6.52
N PRO A 479 -30.78 48.63 -7.70
CA PRO A 479 -29.71 49.57 -8.02
C PRO A 479 -29.85 50.85 -7.21
N ILE A 480 -28.80 51.25 -6.51
CA ILE A 480 -28.74 52.47 -5.69
C ILE A 480 -27.51 53.27 -6.03
N VAL A 481 -27.56 54.56 -5.79
CA VAL A 481 -26.41 55.47 -5.91
C VAL A 481 -25.92 55.80 -4.50
N VAL A 482 -24.64 55.53 -4.24
CA VAL A 482 -24.03 55.83 -2.95
C VAL A 482 -22.86 56.78 -3.13
N ARG A 483 -22.79 57.78 -2.27
CA ARG A 483 -21.68 58.72 -2.23
C ARG A 483 -20.57 58.17 -1.34
N LEU A 484 -19.35 58.08 -1.88
CA LEU A 484 -18.18 57.58 -1.15
C LEU A 484 -17.75 58.58 -0.06
N SER A 485 -17.66 58.13 1.18
CA SER A 485 -17.22 58.92 2.34
C SER A 485 -15.70 59.09 2.42
N ARG A 486 -14.95 58.18 1.79
CA ARG A 486 -13.47 58.15 1.73
C ARG A 486 -12.99 57.78 0.35
N ASP A 487 -11.71 58.05 0.08
CA ASP A 487 -11.09 57.56 -1.14
C ASP A 487 -11.16 56.04 -1.17
N THR A 488 -11.78 55.51 -2.22
CA THR A 488 -12.08 54.06 -2.33
C THR A 488 -11.66 53.57 -3.70
N VAL A 489 -11.00 52.42 -3.71
CA VAL A 489 -10.65 51.71 -4.93
C VAL A 489 -11.80 50.73 -5.24
N VAL A 490 -12.31 50.77 -6.47
CA VAL A 490 -13.47 49.96 -6.88
C VAL A 490 -13.07 48.98 -7.99
N TRP A 491 -13.52 47.76 -7.87
CA TRP A 491 -13.43 46.74 -8.91
C TRP A 491 -14.79 46.57 -9.59
N ASP A 492 -14.90 46.98 -10.85
CA ASP A 492 -16.10 46.78 -11.66
C ASP A 492 -16.06 45.47 -12.46
N LYS A 493 -14.88 44.89 -12.65
CA LYS A 493 -14.67 43.52 -13.20
C LYS A 493 -13.36 42.95 -12.65
N PHE A 494 -13.39 41.66 -12.34
CA PHE A 494 -12.17 40.91 -11.97
C PHE A 494 -11.47 40.47 -13.26
N ASN A 495 -10.74 41.37 -13.88
CA ASN A 495 -9.92 41.05 -15.05
C ASN A 495 -8.46 41.30 -14.68
N HIS A 496 -7.58 40.32 -14.82
CA HIS A 496 -6.16 40.48 -14.50
C HIS A 496 -5.47 41.58 -15.33
N ALA A 497 -6.13 42.09 -16.37
CA ALA A 497 -5.66 43.15 -17.24
C ALA A 497 -6.10 44.56 -16.81
N ASP A 498 -7.18 44.68 -16.03
CA ASP A 498 -7.75 45.99 -15.65
C ASP A 498 -7.39 46.27 -14.18
N ALA A 499 -6.66 47.33 -13.93
CA ALA A 499 -6.40 47.82 -12.58
C ALA A 499 -7.70 48.37 -11.97
N PRO A 500 -7.92 48.18 -10.64
CA PRO A 500 -9.07 48.78 -9.99
C PRO A 500 -9.04 50.31 -10.09
N GLU A 501 -10.20 50.90 -10.31
CA GLU A 501 -10.31 52.36 -10.43
C GLU A 501 -10.31 53.04 -9.07
N ALA A 502 -9.49 54.05 -8.90
CA ALA A 502 -9.44 54.86 -7.68
C ALA A 502 -10.43 56.00 -7.75
N HIS A 503 -11.42 56.01 -6.89
CA HIS A 503 -12.41 57.06 -6.75
C HIS A 503 -12.14 57.90 -5.50
N LYS A 504 -12.22 59.26 -5.66
CA LYS A 504 -12.05 60.17 -4.52
C LYS A 504 -13.30 60.22 -3.64
N ALA A 505 -13.13 60.62 -2.40
CA ALA A 505 -14.21 60.92 -1.50
C ALA A 505 -15.20 61.92 -2.15
N GLY A 506 -16.49 61.67 -2.03
CA GLY A 506 -17.54 62.45 -2.66
C GLY A 506 -17.99 61.96 -4.04
N THR A 507 -17.27 61.04 -4.69
CA THR A 507 -17.72 60.39 -5.94
C THR A 507 -18.96 59.52 -5.69
N ARG A 508 -19.87 59.50 -6.67
CA ARG A 508 -21.07 58.67 -6.67
C ARG A 508 -20.78 57.40 -7.44
N ILE A 509 -21.14 56.27 -6.84
CA ILE A 509 -21.05 54.97 -7.50
C ILE A 509 -22.44 54.30 -7.51
N THR A 510 -22.76 53.59 -8.58
CA THR A 510 -23.97 52.77 -8.67
C THR A 510 -23.63 51.35 -8.16
N THR A 511 -24.37 50.91 -7.16
CA THR A 511 -24.14 49.60 -6.50
C THR A 511 -25.46 49.03 -5.99
N THR A 512 -25.41 47.98 -5.19
CA THR A 512 -26.57 47.40 -4.49
C THR A 512 -26.26 47.21 -3.02
N VAL A 513 -27.29 47.08 -2.17
CA VAL A 513 -27.12 46.78 -0.74
C VAL A 513 -26.43 45.43 -0.55
N GLY A 514 -26.73 44.44 -1.40
CA GLY A 514 -26.09 43.15 -1.34
C GLY A 514 -24.57 43.21 -1.56
N ARG A 515 -24.10 44.02 -2.51
CA ARG A 515 -22.65 44.25 -2.71
C ARG A 515 -22.01 44.95 -1.52
N ILE A 516 -22.69 45.90 -0.88
CA ILE A 516 -22.21 46.54 0.35
C ILE A 516 -22.01 45.48 1.45
N ILE A 517 -22.99 44.60 1.68
CA ILE A 517 -22.92 43.54 2.67
C ILE A 517 -21.77 42.55 2.38
N LEU A 518 -21.55 42.18 1.11
CA LEU A 518 -20.41 41.34 0.76
C LEU A 518 -19.07 42.03 1.09
N ASN A 519 -18.95 43.29 0.76
CA ASN A 519 -17.72 44.06 1.01
C ASN A 519 -17.47 44.29 2.50
N ALA A 520 -18.49 44.33 3.35
CA ALA A 520 -18.34 44.42 4.80
C ALA A 520 -17.62 43.22 5.43
N VAL A 521 -17.55 42.07 4.74
CA VAL A 521 -16.83 40.88 5.16
C VAL A 521 -15.34 40.92 4.75
N LEU A 522 -15.01 41.72 3.73
CA LEU A 522 -13.65 41.87 3.25
C LEU A 522 -12.84 42.84 4.14
N PRO A 523 -11.51 42.77 4.16
CA PRO A 523 -10.70 43.71 4.92
C PRO A 523 -10.92 45.17 4.44
N ASP A 524 -10.91 46.15 5.35
CA ASP A 524 -11.14 47.56 5.04
C ASP A 524 -10.22 48.14 3.95
N SER A 525 -9.04 47.60 3.79
CA SER A 525 -8.07 48.01 2.77
C SER A 525 -8.25 47.29 1.43
N TYR A 526 -9.21 46.34 1.33
CA TYR A 526 -9.50 45.65 0.09
C TYR A 526 -10.34 46.55 -0.85
N PRO A 527 -10.09 46.52 -2.16
CA PRO A 527 -10.92 47.25 -3.12
C PRO A 527 -12.39 46.83 -3.05
N PHE A 528 -13.30 47.80 -3.20
CA PHE A 528 -14.74 47.53 -3.18
C PHE A 528 -15.15 46.74 -4.42
N VAL A 529 -15.70 45.54 -4.22
CA VAL A 529 -16.18 44.65 -5.29
C VAL A 529 -17.56 45.09 -5.74
N ASN A 530 -17.69 45.61 -6.97
CA ASN A 530 -18.92 46.19 -7.52
C ASN A 530 -19.44 45.41 -8.75
N PHE A 531 -19.28 44.11 -8.79
CA PHE A 531 -19.78 43.27 -9.90
C PHE A 531 -20.38 41.99 -9.37
N GLN A 532 -21.12 41.28 -10.24
CA GLN A 532 -21.73 39.98 -9.91
C GLN A 532 -20.69 38.91 -9.80
N MET A 533 -20.64 38.21 -8.65
CA MET A 533 -19.64 37.22 -8.33
C MET A 533 -20.03 35.82 -8.86
N LYS A 534 -19.21 35.26 -9.74
CA LYS A 534 -19.29 33.87 -10.23
C LYS A 534 -18.24 33.01 -9.55
N LYS A 535 -18.35 31.67 -9.70
CA LYS A 535 -17.41 30.69 -9.09
C LYS A 535 -15.93 31.04 -9.33
N LYS A 536 -15.58 31.49 -10.55
CA LYS A 536 -14.20 31.88 -10.88
C LYS A 536 -13.76 33.11 -10.12
N ASP A 537 -14.65 34.09 -10.01
CA ASP A 537 -14.37 35.38 -9.37
C ASP A 537 -14.15 35.23 -7.87
N VAL A 538 -14.96 34.37 -7.21
CA VAL A 538 -14.76 34.00 -5.78
C VAL A 538 -13.40 33.33 -5.58
N GLY A 539 -13.01 32.42 -6.47
CA GLY A 539 -11.69 31.77 -6.41
C GLY A 539 -10.54 32.79 -6.57
N LEU A 540 -10.66 33.75 -7.49
CA LEU A 540 -9.68 34.81 -7.69
C LEU A 540 -9.63 35.78 -6.50
N LEU A 541 -10.76 36.16 -5.94
CA LEU A 541 -10.86 36.99 -4.75
C LEU A 541 -10.14 36.36 -3.56
N VAL A 542 -10.42 35.08 -3.28
CA VAL A 542 -9.77 34.40 -2.17
C VAL A 542 -8.27 34.23 -2.39
N ASN A 543 -7.85 33.97 -3.63
CA ASN A 543 -6.42 33.87 -3.95
C ASN A 543 -5.71 35.23 -3.77
N ASP A 544 -6.32 36.32 -4.23
CA ASP A 544 -5.80 37.68 -4.06
C ASP A 544 -5.74 38.10 -2.59
N CYS A 545 -6.76 37.74 -1.78
CA CYS A 545 -6.73 37.93 -0.33
C CYS A 545 -5.57 37.15 0.32
N CYS A 546 -5.34 35.92 -0.08
CA CYS A 546 -4.22 35.10 0.44
C CYS A 546 -2.85 35.70 0.04
N ASP A 547 -2.74 36.44 -1.07
CA ASP A 547 -1.49 37.06 -1.51
C ASP A 547 -1.20 38.38 -0.77
N LYS A 548 -2.23 39.11 -0.39
CA LYS A 548 -2.12 40.45 0.19
C LYS A 548 -2.20 40.50 1.72
N TYR A 549 -2.88 39.54 2.34
CA TYR A 549 -3.20 39.59 3.78
C TYR A 549 -2.61 38.41 4.54
N PRO A 550 -2.35 38.58 5.85
CA PRO A 550 -1.93 37.48 6.71
C PRO A 550 -3.05 36.44 6.86
N MET A 551 -2.68 35.16 7.06
CA MET A 551 -3.62 34.04 7.10
C MET A 551 -4.71 34.21 8.17
N SER A 552 -4.42 34.88 9.28
CA SER A 552 -5.43 35.17 10.33
C SER A 552 -6.56 36.08 9.84
N GLN A 553 -6.29 37.01 8.94
CA GLN A 553 -7.32 37.86 8.32
C GLN A 553 -8.06 37.09 7.22
N VAL A 554 -7.34 36.29 6.43
CA VAL A 554 -7.96 35.44 5.39
C VAL A 554 -8.94 34.44 5.99
N GLU A 555 -8.63 33.87 7.15
CA GLU A 555 -9.54 32.99 7.87
C GLU A 555 -10.87 33.69 8.19
N ILE A 556 -10.83 34.92 8.71
CA ILE A 556 -12.03 35.70 9.03
C ILE A 556 -12.83 35.98 7.76
N VAL A 557 -12.16 36.32 6.67
CA VAL A 557 -12.81 36.53 5.36
C VAL A 557 -13.49 35.28 4.85
N LEU A 558 -12.83 34.14 4.93
CA LEU A 558 -13.40 32.85 4.48
C LEU A 558 -14.64 32.45 5.30
N ASP A 559 -14.58 32.59 6.63
CA ASP A 559 -15.73 32.33 7.51
C ASP A 559 -16.86 33.32 7.25
N GLY A 560 -16.55 34.57 6.98
CA GLY A 560 -17.52 35.61 6.58
C GLY A 560 -18.20 35.29 5.24
N LEU A 561 -17.42 34.98 4.20
CA LEU A 561 -17.94 34.57 2.89
C LEU A 561 -18.82 33.34 2.98
N LYS A 562 -18.41 32.34 3.80
CA LYS A 562 -19.24 31.17 4.10
C LYS A 562 -20.59 31.58 4.70
N SER A 563 -20.58 32.41 5.72
CA SER A 563 -21.77 32.83 6.45
C SER A 563 -22.73 33.64 5.58
N VAL A 564 -22.19 34.63 4.82
CA VAL A 564 -22.96 35.41 3.85
C VAL A 564 -23.53 34.49 2.76
N GLY A 565 -22.70 33.62 2.19
CA GLY A 565 -23.13 32.70 1.14
C GLY A 565 -24.29 31.80 1.58
N PHE A 566 -24.21 31.12 2.72
CA PHE A 566 -25.29 30.28 3.22
C PHE A 566 -26.54 31.07 3.63
N HIS A 567 -26.34 32.23 4.29
CA HIS A 567 -27.47 33.06 4.72
C HIS A 567 -28.32 33.50 3.52
N TYR A 568 -27.67 34.03 2.49
CA TYR A 568 -28.38 34.53 1.32
C TYR A 568 -28.82 33.47 0.34
N ALA A 569 -28.16 32.32 0.27
CA ALA A 569 -28.68 31.13 -0.43
C ALA A 569 -30.02 30.66 0.19
N THR A 570 -30.09 30.61 1.54
CA THR A 570 -31.30 30.25 2.26
C THR A 570 -32.41 31.26 2.00
N ARG A 571 -32.12 32.56 2.03
CA ARG A 571 -33.13 33.63 1.79
C ARG A 571 -33.59 33.71 0.35
N ALA A 572 -32.70 33.45 -0.60
CA ALA A 572 -33.01 33.43 -2.02
C ALA A 572 -33.99 32.34 -2.42
N GLY A 573 -33.95 31.18 -1.74
CA GLY A 573 -34.80 30.04 -2.03
C GLY A 573 -34.73 29.57 -3.48
N LEU A 574 -33.58 29.69 -4.12
CA LEU A 574 -33.35 29.33 -5.53
C LEU A 574 -33.61 27.84 -5.73
N THR A 575 -34.39 27.50 -6.75
CA THR A 575 -34.67 26.12 -7.13
C THR A 575 -34.66 25.97 -8.66
N ILE A 576 -34.63 24.75 -9.14
CA ILE A 576 -34.73 24.42 -10.57
C ILE A 576 -36.07 23.77 -10.84
N SER A 577 -36.81 24.32 -11.81
CA SER A 577 -38.06 23.79 -12.32
C SER A 577 -37.83 22.93 -13.56
N VAL A 578 -38.77 22.02 -13.85
CA VAL A 578 -38.75 21.28 -15.10
C VAL A 578 -38.82 22.20 -16.32
N TRP A 579 -39.42 23.36 -16.20
CA TRP A 579 -39.53 24.36 -17.26
C TRP A 579 -38.23 25.11 -17.55
N ASP A 580 -37.25 25.07 -16.64
CA ASP A 580 -35.93 25.67 -16.84
C ASP A 580 -35.05 24.81 -17.75
N ALA A 581 -35.44 23.55 -17.95
CA ALA A 581 -34.80 22.63 -18.90
C ALA A 581 -35.31 22.90 -20.33
N VAL A 582 -34.71 23.92 -20.98
CA VAL A 582 -35.10 24.29 -22.34
C VAL A 582 -34.43 23.35 -23.35
N ILE A 583 -35.25 22.66 -24.18
CA ILE A 583 -34.73 21.86 -25.29
C ILE A 583 -34.37 22.83 -26.43
N PRO A 584 -33.12 22.84 -26.89
CA PRO A 584 -32.71 23.69 -28.03
C PRO A 584 -33.57 23.39 -29.27
N ARG A 585 -33.99 24.44 -29.99
CA ARG A 585 -34.84 24.30 -31.19
C ARG A 585 -34.19 23.43 -32.26
N GLU A 586 -32.87 23.37 -32.28
CA GLU A 586 -32.05 22.57 -33.22
C GLU A 586 -32.08 21.07 -32.88
N ALA A 587 -32.51 20.71 -31.67
CA ALA A 587 -32.63 19.30 -31.23
C ALA A 587 -34.05 18.72 -31.40
N LYS A 588 -35.00 19.49 -31.93
CA LYS A 588 -36.30 19.05 -32.40
C LYS A 588 -36.24 18.77 -33.88
#